data_7029303f0102a29c24941e25db8ecbaa
#
_entry.id   7029303f0102a29c24941e25db8ecbaa
#
_cell.length_a   1.000
_cell.length_b   1.000
_cell.length_c   1.000
_cell.angle_alpha   90.00
_cell.angle_beta   90.00
_cell.angle_gamma   90.00
#
_symmetry.space_group_name_H-M   'P 1'
#
loop_
_entity.id
_entity.type
_entity.pdbx_description
1 polymer ?
#
loop_
_entity_poly.entity_id
_entity_poly.type
_entity_poly.pdbx_seq_one_letter_code
_entity_poly.pdbx_strand_id
1 'polypeptide(L)'
;MINLNEVRSRYFSLLTKSVLPFWLEHGMDKINGGIYTGLNEDGSILETDKSVWFQGRALWTFATAYEKIGKKQEYLDAATSLVNFIDEHCFDTDGRMFFRVTADGRPVIKRLRYFFSETFAIIGYATYARVTGKNEYREKAIKLLDFVEKIRTTPGILTPKFNQETEPSIGFGGPMILLNVLSEMRQAYPEKSDWINAYMKKLLDEVKTYFVRDDMHLVLEQCAPDGTFMKDHFEGRLLNPGHAIEGAWFIMNEGLTVKDDSLIKLGLKMLDWMWEIGWDAEYGGGIIQYRDALNLPVSEYHQDMKFWWPQCEAAIATLLAYSITKDQKYLDKFALVDKYITDRFVDEKYGEWYGYFHRDGTLATKVKGNLYKGPFHIPRMYMKCIEIIDTLI
;
A
#
# COMPACT_ATOMS: atom_id res chain seq x y z
N MET A 1 -7.28 -23.81 -16.54
CA MET A 1 -7.73 -23.33 -15.21
C MET A 1 -6.50 -23.17 -14.35
N ILE A 2 -6.31 -22.06 -13.63
CA ILE A 2 -5.14 -21.84 -12.77
C ILE A 2 -5.12 -22.83 -11.60
N ASN A 3 -3.96 -23.40 -11.30
CA ASN A 3 -3.80 -24.32 -10.17
C ASN A 3 -3.36 -23.55 -8.92
N LEU A 4 -4.25 -23.35 -7.96
CA LEU A 4 -3.97 -22.56 -6.75
C LEU A 4 -2.86 -23.18 -5.87
N ASN A 5 -2.71 -24.52 -5.82
CA ASN A 5 -1.61 -25.16 -5.09
C ASN A 5 -0.23 -24.82 -5.69
N GLU A 6 -0.13 -24.79 -7.02
CA GLU A 6 1.10 -24.39 -7.71
C GLU A 6 1.40 -22.91 -7.50
N VAL A 7 0.37 -22.03 -7.58
CA VAL A 7 0.52 -20.60 -7.30
C VAL A 7 1.00 -20.38 -5.87
N ARG A 8 0.39 -21.03 -4.89
CA ARG A 8 0.79 -20.96 -3.49
C ARG A 8 2.26 -21.33 -3.29
N SER A 9 2.67 -22.46 -3.86
CA SER A 9 4.04 -22.96 -3.75
C SER A 9 5.04 -22.00 -4.37
N ARG A 10 4.72 -21.48 -5.55
CA ARG A 10 5.54 -20.48 -6.25
C ARG A 10 5.63 -19.18 -5.47
N TYR A 11 4.52 -18.65 -4.97
CA TYR A 11 4.48 -17.41 -4.17
C TYR A 11 5.29 -17.55 -2.88
N PHE A 12 5.15 -18.67 -2.18
CA PHE A 12 5.95 -18.95 -1.00
C PHE A 12 7.44 -19.01 -1.32
N SER A 13 7.82 -19.65 -2.43
CA SER A 13 9.21 -19.74 -2.88
C SER A 13 9.76 -18.36 -3.27
N LEU A 14 9.02 -17.55 -4.06
CA LEU A 14 9.45 -16.20 -4.45
C LEU A 14 9.59 -15.28 -3.22
N LEU A 15 8.65 -15.34 -2.29
CA LEU A 15 8.72 -14.54 -1.07
C LEU A 15 9.96 -14.91 -0.22
N THR A 16 10.20 -16.22 0.01
CA THR A 16 11.17 -16.68 1.00
C THR A 16 12.59 -16.91 0.43
N LYS A 17 12.73 -17.02 -0.90
CA LYS A 17 14.03 -17.28 -1.54
C LYS A 17 14.50 -16.13 -2.44
N SER A 18 13.63 -15.16 -2.74
CA SER A 18 13.96 -14.03 -3.61
C SER A 18 13.70 -12.70 -2.90
N VAL A 19 12.44 -12.35 -2.60
CA VAL A 19 12.07 -11.01 -2.16
C VAL A 19 12.58 -10.67 -0.75
N LEU A 20 12.27 -11.47 0.27
CA LEU A 20 12.74 -11.18 1.64
C LEU A 20 14.27 -11.26 1.77
N PRO A 21 14.96 -12.28 1.20
CA PRO A 21 16.42 -12.33 1.22
C PRO A 21 17.09 -11.13 0.55
N PHE A 22 16.58 -10.67 -0.61
CA PHE A 22 17.12 -9.50 -1.30
C PHE A 22 17.18 -8.28 -0.37
N TRP A 23 16.08 -7.97 0.34
CA TRP A 23 16.04 -6.82 1.25
C TRP A 23 16.84 -7.02 2.53
N LEU A 24 16.93 -8.25 3.06
CA LEU A 24 17.78 -8.55 4.21
C LEU A 24 19.27 -8.40 3.91
N GLU A 25 19.69 -8.85 2.73
CA GLU A 25 21.08 -8.83 2.32
C GLU A 25 21.53 -7.44 1.89
N HIS A 26 20.76 -6.80 1.01
CA HIS A 26 21.14 -5.57 0.32
C HIS A 26 20.53 -4.31 0.91
N GLY A 27 19.33 -4.41 1.48
CA GLY A 27 18.61 -3.25 2.00
C GLY A 27 19.00 -2.85 3.41
N MET A 28 19.23 -3.80 4.32
CA MET A 28 19.48 -3.49 5.73
C MET A 28 20.82 -2.77 5.94
N ASP A 29 20.78 -1.57 6.55
CA ASP A 29 21.99 -0.83 6.94
C ASP A 29 22.55 -1.39 8.25
N LYS A 30 23.67 -2.11 8.15
CA LYS A 30 24.33 -2.75 9.28
C LYS A 30 25.19 -1.80 10.11
N ILE A 31 25.38 -0.54 9.64
CA ILE A 31 26.22 0.48 10.31
C ILE A 31 25.35 1.40 11.14
N ASN A 32 24.33 2.00 10.52
CA ASN A 32 23.49 3.01 11.16
C ASN A 32 22.09 2.47 11.55
N GLY A 33 21.77 1.23 11.20
CA GLY A 33 20.43 0.66 11.38
C GLY A 33 19.41 1.12 10.32
N GLY A 34 18.21 0.57 10.38
CA GLY A 34 17.20 0.86 9.39
C GLY A 34 17.48 0.23 8.02
N ILE A 35 16.84 0.74 6.97
CA ILE A 35 16.93 0.18 5.61
C ILE A 35 17.23 1.26 4.58
N TYR A 36 18.20 0.99 3.67
CA TYR A 36 18.42 1.79 2.47
C TYR A 36 17.23 1.68 1.51
N THR A 37 16.95 2.74 0.77
CA THR A 37 15.83 2.78 -0.16
C THR A 37 16.23 2.81 -1.63
N GLY A 38 17.38 3.38 -1.94
CA GLY A 38 17.94 3.41 -3.29
C GLY A 38 18.83 2.20 -3.57
N LEU A 39 18.35 1.21 -4.32
CA LEU A 39 19.09 0.00 -4.70
C LEU A 39 19.07 -0.22 -6.21
N ASN A 40 20.25 -0.55 -6.78
CA ASN A 40 20.41 -0.95 -8.16
C ASN A 40 19.79 -2.33 -8.43
N GLU A 41 19.85 -2.77 -9.72
CA GLU A 41 19.35 -4.07 -10.17
C GLU A 41 19.95 -5.24 -9.40
N ASP A 42 21.25 -5.18 -9.12
CA ASP A 42 22.02 -6.23 -8.44
C ASP A 42 22.01 -6.14 -6.90
N GLY A 43 21.26 -5.19 -6.35
CA GLY A 43 21.20 -4.92 -4.91
C GLY A 43 22.29 -3.99 -4.39
N SER A 44 23.22 -3.53 -5.21
CA SER A 44 24.19 -2.52 -4.79
C SER A 44 23.51 -1.20 -4.44
N ILE A 45 24.05 -0.47 -3.47
CA ILE A 45 23.46 0.79 -2.98
C ILE A 45 23.57 1.86 -4.07
N LEU A 46 22.44 2.41 -4.49
CA LEU A 46 22.36 3.53 -5.42
C LEU A 46 22.52 4.88 -4.68
N GLU A 47 21.83 5.01 -3.55
CA GLU A 47 21.94 6.16 -2.65
C GLU A 47 21.77 5.72 -1.20
N THR A 48 22.44 6.43 -0.29
CA THR A 48 22.44 6.08 1.14
C THR A 48 21.30 6.75 1.93
N ASP A 49 20.66 7.77 1.39
CA ASP A 49 19.53 8.42 2.05
C ASP A 49 18.35 7.47 2.18
N LYS A 50 17.61 7.63 3.27
CA LYS A 50 16.54 6.71 3.66
C LYS A 50 15.17 7.39 3.61
N SER A 51 14.21 6.79 2.90
CA SER A 51 12.80 7.16 3.01
C SER A 51 12.25 6.71 4.35
N VAL A 52 11.62 7.62 5.07
CA VAL A 52 10.97 7.29 6.36
C VAL A 52 9.75 6.40 6.15
N TRP A 53 9.03 6.54 5.03
CA TRP A 53 7.96 5.61 4.67
C TRP A 53 8.43 4.16 4.67
N PHE A 54 9.64 3.92 4.19
CA PHE A 54 10.16 2.55 4.11
C PHE A 54 10.61 2.00 5.43
N GLN A 55 11.05 2.82 6.36
CA GLN A 55 11.36 2.32 7.69
C GLN A 55 10.10 1.70 8.31
N GLY A 56 8.95 2.39 8.27
CA GLY A 56 7.67 1.87 8.77
C GLY A 56 7.15 0.68 7.97
N ARG A 57 7.19 0.76 6.62
CA ARG A 57 6.75 -0.32 5.72
C ARG A 57 7.59 -1.59 5.89
N ALA A 58 8.92 -1.46 5.95
CA ALA A 58 9.82 -2.59 6.17
C ALA A 58 9.66 -3.19 7.56
N LEU A 59 9.46 -2.37 8.59
CA LEU A 59 9.15 -2.82 9.94
C LEU A 59 7.90 -3.72 9.95
N TRP A 60 6.81 -3.26 9.33
CA TRP A 60 5.60 -4.05 9.16
C TRP A 60 5.89 -5.38 8.43
N THR A 61 6.64 -5.31 7.34
CA THR A 61 6.94 -6.47 6.50
C THR A 61 7.73 -7.53 7.25
N PHE A 62 8.83 -7.18 7.91
CA PHE A 62 9.65 -8.17 8.61
C PHE A 62 8.98 -8.68 9.88
N ALA A 63 8.25 -7.84 10.61
CA ALA A 63 7.46 -8.28 11.75
C ALA A 63 6.34 -9.27 11.32
N THR A 64 5.65 -8.98 10.22
CA THR A 64 4.63 -9.88 9.66
C THR A 64 5.24 -11.18 9.12
N ALA A 65 6.39 -11.10 8.44
CA ALA A 65 7.10 -12.28 7.97
C ALA A 65 7.54 -13.19 9.15
N TYR A 66 8.01 -12.60 10.24
CA TYR A 66 8.32 -13.34 11.47
C TYR A 66 7.08 -14.07 12.03
N GLU A 67 5.94 -13.41 12.03
CA GLU A 67 4.69 -13.98 12.54
C GLU A 67 4.13 -15.10 11.65
N LYS A 68 4.07 -14.86 10.33
CA LYS A 68 3.25 -15.65 9.40
C LYS A 68 4.03 -16.62 8.50
N ILE A 69 5.28 -16.28 8.18
CA ILE A 69 6.07 -17.08 7.23
C ILE A 69 7.01 -18.05 7.95
N GLY A 70 7.50 -17.65 9.13
CA GLY A 70 8.35 -18.48 9.97
C GLY A 70 9.09 -17.62 10.98
N LYS A 71 9.18 -18.11 12.22
CA LYS A 71 9.82 -17.38 13.32
C LYS A 71 11.36 -17.35 13.19
N LYS A 72 11.85 -16.90 12.04
CA LYS A 72 13.28 -16.75 11.79
C LYS A 72 13.81 -15.53 12.51
N GLN A 73 14.89 -15.71 13.27
CA GLN A 73 15.49 -14.63 14.04
C GLN A 73 15.90 -13.44 13.17
N GLU A 74 16.39 -13.69 11.95
CA GLU A 74 16.77 -12.65 10.99
C GLU A 74 15.66 -11.64 10.68
N TYR A 75 14.37 -12.07 10.64
CA TYR A 75 13.23 -11.17 10.43
C TYR A 75 12.99 -10.30 11.66
N LEU A 76 13.10 -10.88 12.86
CA LEU A 76 12.93 -10.14 14.11
C LEU A 76 14.09 -9.14 14.34
N ASP A 77 15.32 -9.50 13.98
CA ASP A 77 16.49 -8.64 14.07
C ASP A 77 16.36 -7.45 13.11
N ALA A 78 15.91 -7.69 11.87
CA ALA A 78 15.62 -6.63 10.92
C ALA A 78 14.52 -5.69 11.43
N ALA A 79 13.40 -6.24 11.94
CA ALA A 79 12.32 -5.44 12.54
C ALA A 79 12.82 -4.62 13.74
N THR A 80 13.70 -5.19 14.57
CA THR A 80 14.29 -4.49 15.71
C THR A 80 15.21 -3.35 15.28
N SER A 81 16.05 -3.57 14.27
CA SER A 81 16.88 -2.51 13.67
C SER A 81 16.04 -1.35 13.15
N LEU A 82 14.94 -1.67 12.45
CA LEU A 82 14.02 -0.69 11.87
C LEU A 82 13.30 0.13 12.94
N VAL A 83 12.75 -0.51 13.97
CA VAL A 83 12.03 0.20 15.02
C VAL A 83 12.95 1.13 15.81
N ASN A 84 14.19 0.72 16.09
CA ASN A 84 15.18 1.59 16.75
C ASN A 84 15.52 2.79 15.87
N PHE A 85 15.77 2.58 14.58
CA PHE A 85 16.05 3.68 13.65
C PHE A 85 14.88 4.67 13.54
N ILE A 86 13.64 4.19 13.52
CA ILE A 86 12.46 5.05 13.52
C ILE A 86 12.41 5.91 14.78
N ASP A 87 12.61 5.31 15.95
CA ASP A 87 12.54 5.98 17.24
C ASP A 87 13.62 7.06 17.40
N GLU A 88 14.84 6.77 16.93
CA GLU A 88 15.99 7.65 17.13
C GLU A 88 16.11 8.77 16.07
N HIS A 89 15.61 8.52 14.84
CA HIS A 89 15.98 9.36 13.70
C HIS A 89 14.83 9.88 12.84
N CYS A 90 13.61 9.36 13.00
CA CYS A 90 12.55 9.68 12.04
C CYS A 90 11.57 10.77 12.49
N PHE A 91 11.70 11.28 13.72
CA PHE A 91 10.80 12.31 14.26
C PHE A 91 11.46 13.67 14.37
N ASP A 92 10.72 14.73 14.04
CA ASP A 92 11.08 16.12 14.34
C ASP A 92 10.61 16.47 15.77
N THR A 93 11.09 17.59 16.28
CA THR A 93 10.83 18.08 17.64
C THR A 93 9.35 18.39 17.93
N ASP A 94 8.52 18.58 16.88
CA ASP A 94 7.08 18.80 17.01
C ASP A 94 6.24 17.51 16.96
N GLY A 95 6.90 16.35 16.92
CA GLY A 95 6.25 15.03 16.86
C GLY A 95 5.85 14.57 15.46
N ARG A 96 6.03 15.39 14.41
CA ARG A 96 5.87 15.00 13.01
C ARG A 96 7.05 14.16 12.56
N MET A 97 6.80 13.24 11.63
CA MET A 97 7.86 12.45 11.03
C MET A 97 8.48 13.14 9.82
N PHE A 98 9.79 12.93 9.62
CA PHE A 98 10.45 13.32 8.39
C PHE A 98 9.95 12.48 7.21
N PHE A 99 10.20 12.97 6.00
CA PHE A 99 9.97 12.19 4.78
C PHE A 99 11.22 11.43 4.33
N ARG A 100 12.39 12.11 4.41
CA ARG A 100 13.69 11.55 3.99
C ARG A 100 14.78 11.99 4.95
N VAL A 101 15.65 11.07 5.33
CA VAL A 101 16.80 11.31 6.20
C VAL A 101 18.07 10.75 5.55
N THR A 102 19.25 11.25 5.98
CA THR A 102 20.54 10.65 5.62
C THR A 102 20.71 9.27 6.24
N ALA A 103 21.76 8.53 5.83
CA ALA A 103 22.06 7.21 6.40
C ALA A 103 22.13 7.24 7.94
N ASP A 104 22.71 8.29 8.50
CA ASP A 104 22.91 8.52 9.94
C ASP A 104 21.73 9.29 10.60
N GLY A 105 20.60 9.47 9.90
CA GLY A 105 19.36 9.95 10.49
C GLY A 105 19.14 11.47 10.49
N ARG A 106 19.99 12.28 9.84
CA ARG A 106 19.76 13.72 9.73
C ARG A 106 18.71 14.05 8.67
N PRO A 107 17.80 15.02 8.88
CA PRO A 107 16.74 15.33 7.95
C PRO A 107 17.28 15.87 6.61
N VAL A 108 16.80 15.27 5.50
CA VAL A 108 17.04 15.70 4.10
C VAL A 108 15.79 16.39 3.54
N ILE A 109 14.63 15.74 3.67
CA ILE A 109 13.34 16.34 3.37
C ILE A 109 12.48 16.21 4.62
N LYS A 110 12.20 17.36 5.26
CA LYS A 110 11.46 17.35 6.52
C LYS A 110 10.07 16.76 6.34
N ARG A 111 9.28 17.25 5.37
CA ARG A 111 7.88 16.85 5.23
C ARG A 111 7.41 16.93 3.79
N LEU A 112 6.47 16.05 3.47
CA LEU A 112 5.51 16.27 2.40
C LEU A 112 4.19 16.81 2.99
N ARG A 113 3.21 17.10 2.14
CA ARG A 113 1.88 17.58 2.52
C ARG A 113 1.01 16.53 3.22
N TYR A 114 1.50 15.31 3.37
CA TYR A 114 0.78 14.15 3.89
C TYR A 114 1.25 13.78 5.29
N PHE A 115 0.52 12.87 5.89
CA PHE A 115 0.85 12.18 7.15
C PHE A 115 1.23 10.69 6.94
N PHE A 116 1.69 10.33 5.75
CA PHE A 116 1.91 8.91 5.40
C PHE A 116 3.15 8.31 6.06
N SER A 117 4.15 9.12 6.42
CA SER A 117 5.26 8.63 7.25
C SER A 117 4.74 8.09 8.58
N GLU A 118 3.86 8.87 9.21
CA GLU A 118 3.22 8.52 10.46
C GLU A 118 2.35 7.25 10.32
N THR A 119 1.55 7.11 9.26
CA THR A 119 0.68 5.93 9.06
C THR A 119 1.49 4.65 8.92
N PHE A 120 2.62 4.67 8.22
CA PHE A 120 3.48 3.50 8.09
C PHE A 120 4.22 3.16 9.39
N ALA A 121 4.61 4.16 10.18
CA ALA A 121 5.14 3.92 11.51
C ALA A 121 4.09 3.28 12.44
N ILE A 122 2.81 3.71 12.37
CA ILE A 122 1.72 3.13 13.17
C ILE A 122 1.57 1.65 12.89
N ILE A 123 1.45 1.23 11.62
CA ILE A 123 1.29 -0.20 11.30
C ILE A 123 2.54 -1.00 11.67
N GLY A 124 3.73 -0.42 11.51
CA GLY A 124 4.98 -1.03 11.93
C GLY A 124 5.03 -1.24 13.45
N TYR A 125 4.76 -0.22 14.23
CA TYR A 125 4.71 -0.30 15.70
C TYR A 125 3.65 -1.28 16.20
N ALA A 126 2.44 -1.23 15.64
CA ALA A 126 1.35 -2.13 16.01
C ALA A 126 1.73 -3.61 15.77
N THR A 127 2.30 -3.91 14.61
CA THR A 127 2.73 -5.26 14.27
C THR A 127 3.92 -5.71 15.13
N TYR A 128 4.93 -4.84 15.32
CA TYR A 128 6.08 -5.15 16.17
C TYR A 128 5.68 -5.40 17.62
N ALA A 129 4.76 -4.59 18.15
CA ALA A 129 4.20 -4.81 19.50
C ALA A 129 3.49 -6.17 19.61
N ARG A 130 2.72 -6.55 18.57
CA ARG A 130 1.99 -7.83 18.54
C ARG A 130 2.95 -9.02 18.58
N VAL A 131 4.02 -8.98 17.78
CA VAL A 131 4.94 -10.14 17.68
C VAL A 131 5.94 -10.22 18.83
N THR A 132 6.26 -9.10 19.50
CA THR A 132 7.22 -9.07 20.61
C THR A 132 6.59 -9.01 22.00
N GLY A 133 5.30 -8.65 22.09
CA GLY A 133 4.62 -8.40 23.36
C GLY A 133 5.02 -7.09 24.06
N LYS A 134 5.81 -6.23 23.42
CA LYS A 134 6.31 -4.97 24.00
C LYS A 134 5.23 -3.89 23.99
N ASN A 135 4.63 -3.60 25.14
CA ASN A 135 3.52 -2.67 25.28
C ASN A 135 3.89 -1.22 24.92
N GLU A 136 5.14 -0.83 25.04
CA GLU A 136 5.61 0.53 24.69
C GLU A 136 5.29 0.90 23.23
N TYR A 137 5.42 -0.05 22.28
CA TYR A 137 5.12 0.17 20.87
C TYR A 137 3.60 0.19 20.59
N ARG A 138 2.82 -0.51 21.42
CA ARG A 138 1.36 -0.35 21.43
C ARG A 138 0.96 1.09 21.74
N GLU A 139 1.52 1.66 22.80
CA GLU A 139 1.27 3.03 23.22
C GLU A 139 1.73 4.05 22.17
N LYS A 140 2.92 3.83 21.56
CA LYS A 140 3.42 4.68 20.49
C LYS A 140 2.46 4.69 19.29
N ALA A 141 1.98 3.52 18.85
CA ALA A 141 1.05 3.43 17.73
C ALA A 141 -0.27 4.17 18.01
N ILE A 142 -0.85 4.03 19.22
CA ILE A 142 -2.08 4.75 19.61
C ILE A 142 -1.86 6.26 19.61
N LYS A 143 -0.81 6.73 20.30
CA LYS A 143 -0.49 8.16 20.38
C LYS A 143 -0.27 8.77 19.00
N LEU A 144 0.41 8.04 18.12
CA LEU A 144 0.67 8.50 16.77
C LEU A 144 -0.61 8.52 15.91
N LEU A 145 -1.54 7.56 16.10
CA LEU A 145 -2.83 7.57 15.43
C LEU A 145 -3.71 8.74 15.88
N ASP A 146 -3.78 9.03 17.19
CA ASP A 146 -4.47 10.20 17.72
C ASP A 146 -3.87 11.49 17.16
N PHE A 147 -2.56 11.54 17.02
CA PHE A 147 -1.86 12.67 16.43
C PHE A 147 -2.18 12.83 14.93
N VAL A 148 -2.21 11.74 14.17
CA VAL A 148 -2.60 11.74 12.75
C VAL A 148 -4.03 12.24 12.58
N GLU A 149 -4.99 11.80 13.42
CA GLU A 149 -6.36 12.29 13.35
C GLU A 149 -6.45 13.81 13.63
N LYS A 150 -5.68 14.28 14.63
CA LYS A 150 -5.58 15.73 14.91
C LYS A 150 -5.02 16.50 13.71
N ILE A 151 -3.95 16.01 13.07
CA ILE A 151 -3.34 16.64 11.89
C ILE A 151 -4.35 16.70 10.74
N ARG A 152 -5.05 15.60 10.49
CA ARG A 152 -5.98 15.45 9.37
C ARG A 152 -7.21 16.34 9.51
N THR A 153 -7.73 16.48 10.73
CA THR A 153 -9.01 17.12 10.99
C THR A 153 -8.89 18.59 11.42
N THR A 154 -7.68 19.07 11.75
CA THR A 154 -7.47 20.47 12.16
C THR A 154 -7.08 21.32 10.96
N PRO A 155 -7.93 22.32 10.57
CA PRO A 155 -7.60 23.20 9.45
C PRO A 155 -6.26 23.93 9.65
N GLY A 156 -5.49 24.07 8.57
CA GLY A 156 -4.24 24.82 8.54
C GLY A 156 -2.99 24.07 9.05
N ILE A 157 -3.12 22.86 9.62
CA ILE A 157 -1.97 22.04 10.00
C ILE A 157 -1.28 21.44 8.78
N LEU A 158 -2.06 20.88 7.85
CA LEU A 158 -1.54 20.39 6.57
C LEU A 158 -1.64 21.48 5.52
N THR A 159 -0.57 21.69 4.76
CA THR A 159 -0.60 22.56 3.59
C THR A 159 -1.37 21.84 2.46
N PRO A 160 -2.45 22.42 1.92
CA PRO A 160 -3.18 21.81 0.82
C PRO A 160 -2.31 21.72 -0.45
N LYS A 161 -2.61 20.74 -1.30
CA LYS A 161 -1.91 20.56 -2.60
C LYS A 161 -2.22 21.72 -3.54
N PHE A 162 -3.45 22.17 -3.55
CA PHE A 162 -3.96 23.21 -4.44
C PHE A 162 -4.40 24.44 -3.66
N ASN A 163 -4.50 25.57 -4.36
CA ASN A 163 -5.08 26.78 -3.77
C ASN A 163 -6.55 26.55 -3.46
N GLN A 164 -6.93 26.74 -2.20
CA GLN A 164 -8.29 26.46 -1.73
C GLN A 164 -9.33 27.47 -2.21
N GLU A 165 -8.91 28.59 -2.79
CA GLU A 165 -9.83 29.59 -3.39
C GLU A 165 -10.17 29.23 -4.84
N THR A 166 -9.22 28.61 -5.57
CA THR A 166 -9.37 28.32 -7.00
C THR A 166 -9.65 26.83 -7.27
N GLU A 167 -9.10 25.95 -6.44
CA GLU A 167 -9.23 24.49 -6.60
C GLU A 167 -9.31 23.78 -5.25
N PRO A 168 -10.36 24.04 -4.44
CA PRO A 168 -10.56 23.31 -3.21
C PRO A 168 -10.82 21.84 -3.51
N SER A 169 -10.06 20.96 -2.89
CA SER A 169 -10.22 19.52 -3.11
C SER A 169 -9.93 18.67 -1.88
N ILE A 170 -10.55 17.51 -1.82
CA ILE A 170 -10.27 16.42 -0.89
C ILE A 170 -9.85 15.17 -1.68
N GLY A 171 -9.01 14.31 -1.09
CA GLY A 171 -8.43 13.17 -1.75
C GLY A 171 -8.76 11.83 -1.09
N PHE A 172 -8.97 10.80 -1.92
CA PHE A 172 -9.27 9.42 -1.53
C PHE A 172 -8.12 8.76 -0.74
N GLY A 173 -6.87 9.09 -1.06
CA GLY A 173 -5.70 8.44 -0.44
C GLY A 173 -5.64 8.54 1.08
N GLY A 174 -6.16 9.64 1.68
CA GLY A 174 -6.18 9.82 3.13
C GLY A 174 -7.08 8.80 3.85
N PRO A 175 -8.39 8.79 3.60
CA PRO A 175 -9.27 7.80 4.21
C PRO A 175 -8.88 6.36 3.82
N MET A 176 -8.47 6.09 2.58
CA MET A 176 -8.07 4.77 2.12
C MET A 176 -6.93 4.19 2.95
N ILE A 177 -5.83 4.94 3.16
CA ILE A 177 -4.68 4.44 3.93
C ILE A 177 -5.05 4.20 5.40
N LEU A 178 -5.94 5.01 5.97
CA LEU A 178 -6.40 4.85 7.35
C LEU A 178 -7.28 3.61 7.54
N LEU A 179 -8.01 3.14 6.52
CA LEU A 179 -8.70 1.85 6.59
C LEU A 179 -7.71 0.71 6.86
N ASN A 180 -6.56 0.70 6.17
CA ASN A 180 -5.50 -0.28 6.42
C ASN A 180 -4.88 -0.11 7.81
N VAL A 181 -4.57 1.11 8.22
CA VAL A 181 -4.02 1.42 9.55
C VAL A 181 -4.92 0.86 10.65
N LEU A 182 -6.22 1.13 10.58
CA LEU A 182 -7.18 0.68 11.58
C LEU A 182 -7.34 -0.86 11.58
N SER A 183 -7.26 -1.49 10.40
CA SER A 183 -7.28 -2.96 10.30
C SER A 183 -6.07 -3.59 11.01
N GLU A 184 -4.86 -3.05 10.82
CA GLU A 184 -3.65 -3.52 11.53
C GLU A 184 -3.70 -3.21 13.03
N MET A 185 -4.20 -2.03 13.39
CA MET A 185 -4.41 -1.65 14.79
C MET A 185 -5.38 -2.60 15.52
N ARG A 186 -6.49 -3.00 14.89
CA ARG A 186 -7.44 -3.94 15.47
C ARG A 186 -6.81 -5.28 15.83
N GLN A 187 -5.88 -5.78 15.01
CA GLN A 187 -5.15 -7.02 15.30
C GLN A 187 -4.23 -6.89 16.52
N ALA A 188 -3.65 -5.72 16.74
CA ALA A 188 -2.77 -5.45 17.87
C ALA A 188 -3.52 -5.06 19.15
N TYR A 189 -4.78 -4.59 19.03
CA TYR A 189 -5.59 -4.04 20.13
C TYR A 189 -7.03 -4.56 20.12
N PRO A 190 -7.26 -5.86 20.32
CA PRO A 190 -8.62 -6.42 20.34
C PRO A 190 -9.53 -5.73 21.38
N GLU A 191 -8.96 -5.29 22.50
CA GLU A 191 -9.67 -4.57 23.56
C GLU A 191 -10.15 -3.16 23.18
N LYS A 192 -9.68 -2.61 22.09
CA LYS A 192 -10.10 -1.29 21.52
C LYS A 192 -10.98 -1.43 20.28
N SER A 193 -11.48 -2.62 19.99
CA SER A 193 -12.24 -2.91 18.77
C SER A 193 -13.42 -1.96 18.57
N ASP A 194 -14.16 -1.61 19.60
CA ASP A 194 -15.32 -0.71 19.48
C ASP A 194 -14.92 0.70 19.02
N TRP A 195 -13.84 1.26 19.59
CA TRP A 195 -13.31 2.55 19.15
C TRP A 195 -12.79 2.50 17.72
N ILE A 196 -12.04 1.44 17.37
CA ILE A 196 -11.51 1.23 16.01
C ILE A 196 -12.67 1.09 15.02
N ASN A 197 -13.71 0.32 15.35
CA ASN A 197 -14.89 0.13 14.51
C ASN A 197 -15.65 1.45 14.28
N ALA A 198 -15.79 2.29 15.31
CA ALA A 198 -16.42 3.60 15.18
C ALA A 198 -15.62 4.52 14.24
N TYR A 199 -14.29 4.51 14.34
CA TYR A 199 -13.44 5.28 13.45
C TYR A 199 -13.46 4.73 12.03
N MET A 200 -13.37 3.40 11.87
CA MET A 200 -13.49 2.72 10.57
C MET A 200 -14.79 3.10 9.86
N LYS A 201 -15.93 3.07 10.59
CA LYS A 201 -17.22 3.48 10.04
C LYS A 201 -17.20 4.90 9.50
N LYS A 202 -16.63 5.85 10.25
CA LYS A 202 -16.51 7.25 9.81
C LYS A 202 -15.74 7.38 8.49
N LEU A 203 -14.62 6.65 8.33
CA LEU A 203 -13.83 6.64 7.09
C LEU A 203 -14.58 5.98 5.93
N LEU A 204 -15.30 4.89 6.20
CA LEU A 204 -16.12 4.21 5.19
C LEU A 204 -17.27 5.12 4.70
N ASP A 205 -17.89 5.86 5.60
CA ASP A 205 -18.93 6.83 5.23
C ASP A 205 -18.33 7.98 4.40
N GLU A 206 -17.12 8.45 4.73
CA GLU A 206 -16.36 9.43 3.93
C GLU A 206 -16.08 8.90 2.51
N VAL A 207 -15.57 7.68 2.39
CA VAL A 207 -15.30 7.03 1.09
C VAL A 207 -16.57 6.91 0.25
N LYS A 208 -17.67 6.41 0.84
CA LYS A 208 -18.95 6.24 0.15
C LYS A 208 -19.54 7.56 -0.34
N THR A 209 -19.46 8.60 0.51
CA THR A 209 -20.11 9.88 0.24
C THR A 209 -19.40 10.69 -0.83
N TYR A 210 -18.06 10.66 -0.82
CA TYR A 210 -17.29 11.61 -1.63
C TYR A 210 -16.65 10.98 -2.88
N PHE A 211 -16.24 9.72 -2.81
CA PHE A 211 -15.38 9.15 -3.84
C PHE A 211 -16.05 8.09 -4.70
N VAL A 212 -17.00 7.32 -4.18
CA VAL A 212 -17.69 6.28 -4.95
C VAL A 212 -18.83 6.89 -5.76
N ARG A 213 -18.74 6.79 -7.08
CA ARG A 213 -19.68 7.42 -8.02
C ARG A 213 -20.50 6.37 -8.78
N ASP A 214 -21.68 6.06 -8.27
CA ASP A 214 -22.61 5.12 -8.91
C ASP A 214 -23.12 5.60 -10.26
N ASP A 215 -23.26 6.91 -10.43
CA ASP A 215 -23.69 7.55 -11.67
C ASP A 215 -22.66 7.48 -12.80
N MET A 216 -21.37 7.31 -12.45
CA MET A 216 -20.25 7.27 -13.41
C MET A 216 -19.57 5.90 -13.47
N HIS A 217 -19.92 4.96 -12.57
CA HIS A 217 -19.28 3.65 -12.40
C HIS A 217 -17.76 3.74 -12.19
N LEU A 218 -17.33 4.62 -11.28
CA LEU A 218 -15.91 4.82 -10.94
C LEU A 218 -15.70 5.26 -9.49
N VAL A 219 -14.44 5.27 -9.09
CA VAL A 219 -13.97 5.82 -7.81
C VAL A 219 -13.05 7.00 -8.11
N LEU A 220 -13.41 8.19 -7.62
CA LEU A 220 -12.62 9.40 -7.80
C LEU A 220 -11.36 9.35 -6.92
N GLU A 221 -10.23 9.82 -7.45
CA GLU A 221 -9.01 10.07 -6.66
C GLU A 221 -9.12 11.38 -5.88
N GLN A 222 -9.83 12.37 -6.45
CA GLN A 222 -10.09 13.67 -5.83
C GLN A 222 -11.48 14.19 -6.22
N CYS A 223 -12.09 14.97 -5.32
CA CYS A 223 -13.33 15.70 -5.58
C CYS A 223 -13.34 17.04 -4.81
N ALA A 224 -14.29 17.90 -5.10
CA ALA A 224 -14.53 19.08 -4.29
C ALA A 224 -14.93 18.71 -2.85
N PRO A 225 -14.76 19.59 -1.85
CA PRO A 225 -15.11 19.31 -0.45
C PRO A 225 -16.56 18.90 -0.18
N ASP A 226 -17.47 19.26 -1.08
CA ASP A 226 -18.89 18.85 -1.05
C ASP A 226 -19.17 17.54 -1.81
N GLY A 227 -18.12 16.90 -2.38
CA GLY A 227 -18.24 15.68 -3.18
C GLY A 227 -18.53 15.92 -4.66
N THR A 228 -18.62 17.16 -5.11
CA THR A 228 -18.85 17.48 -6.52
C THR A 228 -17.68 17.02 -7.40
N PHE A 229 -17.99 16.40 -8.53
CA PHE A 229 -16.99 16.01 -9.52
C PHE A 229 -16.37 17.24 -10.20
N MET A 230 -15.05 17.39 -10.08
CA MET A 230 -14.30 18.54 -10.62
C MET A 230 -13.94 18.32 -12.09
N LYS A 231 -14.95 18.26 -12.97
CA LYS A 231 -14.80 17.91 -14.39
C LYS A 231 -13.91 18.86 -15.22
N ASP A 232 -13.76 20.10 -14.78
CA ASP A 232 -13.02 21.14 -15.47
C ASP A 232 -11.56 21.27 -15.00
N HIS A 233 -11.13 20.40 -14.06
CA HIS A 233 -9.77 20.31 -13.53
C HIS A 233 -9.12 18.96 -13.86
N PHE A 234 -7.86 18.98 -14.26
CA PHE A 234 -7.11 17.74 -14.56
C PHE A 234 -7.09 16.78 -13.38
N GLU A 235 -6.81 17.30 -12.18
CA GLU A 235 -6.72 16.51 -10.95
C GLU A 235 -8.08 15.95 -10.53
N GLY A 236 -9.16 16.69 -10.75
CA GLY A 236 -10.51 16.20 -10.45
C GLY A 236 -10.96 15.07 -11.37
N ARG A 237 -10.41 15.01 -12.60
CA ARG A 237 -10.66 13.92 -13.55
C ARG A 237 -9.67 12.76 -13.42
N LEU A 238 -8.55 12.97 -12.71
CA LEU A 238 -7.53 11.94 -12.56
C LEU A 238 -8.09 10.74 -11.79
N LEU A 239 -7.97 9.57 -12.37
CA LEU A 239 -8.27 8.29 -11.73
C LEU A 239 -6.97 7.53 -11.47
N ASN A 240 -6.90 6.92 -10.29
CA ASN A 240 -5.85 5.99 -9.92
C ASN A 240 -6.48 4.60 -9.69
N PRO A 241 -6.54 3.75 -10.74
CA PRO A 241 -7.13 2.42 -10.62
C PRO A 241 -6.49 1.58 -9.50
N GLY A 242 -5.18 1.71 -9.32
CA GLY A 242 -4.46 1.00 -8.25
C GLY A 242 -4.95 1.34 -6.85
N HIS A 243 -5.07 2.64 -6.51
CA HIS A 243 -5.60 3.09 -5.22
C HIS A 243 -7.04 2.62 -4.99
N ALA A 244 -7.88 2.74 -6.02
CA ALA A 244 -9.28 2.34 -5.89
C ALA A 244 -9.43 0.82 -5.70
N ILE A 245 -8.61 0.01 -6.37
CA ILE A 245 -8.55 -1.45 -6.21
C ILE A 245 -7.98 -1.82 -4.82
N GLU A 246 -6.97 -1.09 -4.33
CA GLU A 246 -6.44 -1.25 -2.97
C GLU A 246 -7.54 -0.95 -1.93
N GLY A 247 -8.23 0.18 -2.06
CA GLY A 247 -9.37 0.52 -1.20
C GLY A 247 -10.49 -0.52 -1.28
N ALA A 248 -10.76 -1.06 -2.46
CA ALA A 248 -11.78 -2.07 -2.64
C ALA A 248 -11.54 -3.33 -1.81
N TRP A 249 -10.31 -3.86 -1.80
CA TRP A 249 -10.04 -5.03 -0.98
C TRP A 249 -9.92 -4.71 0.52
N PHE A 250 -9.52 -3.49 0.93
CA PHE A 250 -9.63 -3.07 2.32
C PHE A 250 -11.08 -3.10 2.80
N ILE A 251 -12.00 -2.60 1.97
CA ILE A 251 -13.44 -2.56 2.27
C ILE A 251 -14.05 -3.96 2.28
N MET A 252 -13.69 -4.84 1.33
CA MET A 252 -14.12 -6.24 1.34
C MET A 252 -13.65 -6.96 2.61
N ASN A 253 -12.39 -6.78 2.99
CA ASN A 253 -11.82 -7.38 4.19
C ASN A 253 -12.49 -6.86 5.47
N GLU A 254 -12.84 -5.58 5.52
CA GLU A 254 -13.62 -5.01 6.61
C GLU A 254 -15.01 -5.64 6.68
N GLY A 255 -15.69 -5.76 5.53
CA GLY A 255 -17.01 -6.42 5.46
C GLY A 255 -16.99 -7.86 5.98
N LEU A 256 -15.93 -8.62 5.68
CA LEU A 256 -15.73 -9.96 6.26
C LEU A 256 -15.52 -9.91 7.78
N THR A 257 -14.75 -8.95 8.26
CA THR A 257 -14.39 -8.81 9.67
C THR A 257 -15.60 -8.47 10.53
N VAL A 258 -16.43 -7.52 10.08
CA VAL A 258 -17.62 -7.06 10.83
C VAL A 258 -18.90 -7.77 10.39
N LYS A 259 -18.81 -8.70 9.42
CA LYS A 259 -19.94 -9.46 8.86
C LYS A 259 -21.02 -8.56 8.23
N ASP A 260 -20.56 -7.58 7.44
CA ASP A 260 -21.42 -6.63 6.73
C ASP A 260 -21.37 -6.89 5.20
N ASP A 261 -22.38 -7.54 4.67
CA ASP A 261 -22.51 -7.83 3.24
C ASP A 261 -22.59 -6.56 2.38
N SER A 262 -23.02 -5.44 2.93
CA SER A 262 -23.10 -4.18 2.18
C SER A 262 -21.69 -3.64 1.88
N LEU A 263 -20.74 -3.80 2.78
CA LEU A 263 -19.34 -3.47 2.57
C LEU A 263 -18.68 -4.42 1.55
N ILE A 264 -18.99 -5.71 1.64
CA ILE A 264 -18.50 -6.68 0.65
C ILE A 264 -18.99 -6.28 -0.76
N LYS A 265 -20.28 -6.00 -0.92
CA LYS A 265 -20.86 -5.56 -2.20
C LYS A 265 -20.25 -4.24 -2.68
N LEU A 266 -19.97 -3.30 -1.80
CA LEU A 266 -19.29 -2.05 -2.13
C LEU A 266 -17.88 -2.29 -2.68
N GLY A 267 -17.07 -3.10 -1.99
CA GLY A 267 -15.72 -3.41 -2.45
C GLY A 267 -15.70 -4.16 -3.78
N LEU A 268 -16.60 -5.14 -3.97
CA LEU A 268 -16.76 -5.85 -5.25
C LEU A 268 -17.12 -4.89 -6.39
N LYS A 269 -18.05 -3.96 -6.15
CA LYS A 269 -18.46 -2.94 -7.11
C LYS A 269 -17.30 -2.02 -7.50
N MET A 270 -16.54 -1.53 -6.52
CA MET A 270 -15.36 -0.71 -6.75
C MET A 270 -14.29 -1.47 -7.56
N LEU A 271 -14.04 -2.74 -7.22
CA LEU A 271 -13.10 -3.60 -7.96
C LEU A 271 -13.55 -3.79 -9.41
N ASP A 272 -14.81 -4.12 -9.66
CA ASP A 272 -15.31 -4.35 -11.01
C ASP A 272 -15.17 -3.09 -11.88
N TRP A 273 -15.59 -1.94 -11.40
CA TRP A 273 -15.47 -0.68 -12.14
C TRP A 273 -14.02 -0.29 -12.43
N MET A 274 -13.17 -0.37 -11.41
CA MET A 274 -11.80 0.11 -11.56
C MET A 274 -10.89 -0.91 -12.26
N TRP A 275 -11.30 -2.18 -12.33
CA TRP A 275 -10.70 -3.16 -13.24
C TRP A 275 -10.96 -2.78 -14.72
N GLU A 276 -12.21 -2.51 -15.09
CA GLU A 276 -12.55 -2.13 -16.47
C GLU A 276 -11.83 -0.85 -16.93
N ILE A 277 -11.63 0.10 -16.02
CA ILE A 277 -10.91 1.34 -16.29
C ILE A 277 -9.39 1.09 -16.34
N GLY A 278 -8.86 0.27 -15.45
CA GLY A 278 -7.42 0.15 -15.22
C GLY A 278 -6.72 -0.95 -16.00
N TRP A 279 -7.41 -2.05 -16.35
CA TRP A 279 -6.78 -3.15 -17.08
C TRP A 279 -6.52 -2.79 -18.53
N ASP A 280 -5.25 -2.80 -18.94
CA ASP A 280 -4.83 -2.32 -20.27
C ASP A 280 -4.74 -3.48 -21.28
N ALA A 281 -5.89 -3.97 -21.72
CA ALA A 281 -5.97 -5.09 -22.68
C ALA A 281 -5.30 -4.77 -24.03
N GLU A 282 -5.29 -3.51 -24.44
CA GLU A 282 -4.68 -3.06 -25.71
C GLU A 282 -3.18 -3.32 -25.76
N TYR A 283 -2.49 -3.16 -24.62
CA TYR A 283 -1.03 -3.33 -24.51
C TYR A 283 -0.65 -4.53 -23.64
N GLY A 284 -1.35 -5.64 -23.83
CA GLY A 284 -0.98 -6.93 -23.25
C GLY A 284 -1.28 -7.12 -21.78
N GLY A 285 -2.12 -6.27 -21.19
CA GLY A 285 -2.55 -6.39 -19.79
C GLY A 285 -1.80 -5.50 -18.81
N GLY A 286 -2.06 -5.75 -17.53
CA GLY A 286 -1.57 -4.96 -16.40
C GLY A 286 -2.45 -3.75 -16.09
N ILE A 287 -2.48 -3.38 -14.80
CA ILE A 287 -3.17 -2.16 -14.33
C ILE A 287 -2.29 -0.95 -14.64
N ILE A 288 -2.85 -0.02 -15.41
CA ILE A 288 -2.18 1.25 -15.73
C ILE A 288 -2.21 2.20 -14.53
N GLN A 289 -1.21 3.08 -14.42
CA GLN A 289 -1.06 3.95 -13.27
C GLN A 289 -2.18 5.00 -13.18
N TYR A 290 -2.51 5.66 -14.29
CA TYR A 290 -3.53 6.71 -14.31
C TYR A 290 -4.47 6.60 -15.51
N ARG A 291 -5.70 7.10 -15.33
CA ARG A 291 -6.71 7.31 -16.36
C ARG A 291 -7.41 8.66 -16.12
N ASP A 292 -8.11 9.15 -17.12
CA ASP A 292 -8.99 10.31 -17.01
C ASP A 292 -10.46 9.85 -16.98
N ALA A 293 -11.26 10.39 -16.07
CA ALA A 293 -12.66 10.00 -15.86
C ALA A 293 -13.56 10.28 -17.09
N LEU A 294 -13.14 11.16 -17.98
CA LEU A 294 -13.85 11.51 -19.23
C LEU A 294 -13.12 11.00 -20.48
N ASN A 295 -12.10 10.12 -20.32
CA ASN A 295 -11.24 9.62 -21.39
C ASN A 295 -10.51 10.74 -22.16
N LEU A 296 -10.19 11.84 -21.48
CA LEU A 296 -9.38 12.93 -21.99
C LEU A 296 -7.89 12.68 -21.67
N PRO A 297 -6.96 13.47 -22.25
CA PRO A 297 -5.55 13.38 -21.91
C PRO A 297 -5.30 13.59 -20.41
N VAL A 298 -4.46 12.73 -19.84
CA VAL A 298 -3.98 12.83 -18.45
C VAL A 298 -2.74 13.73 -18.41
N SER A 299 -2.62 14.59 -17.40
CA SER A 299 -1.49 15.52 -17.25
C SER A 299 -0.32 14.99 -16.41
N GLU A 300 -0.46 13.81 -15.80
CA GLU A 300 0.58 13.23 -14.95
C GLU A 300 1.72 12.59 -15.76
N TYR A 301 2.97 12.78 -15.31
CA TYR A 301 4.16 12.29 -16.02
C TYR A 301 4.20 10.76 -16.20
N HIS A 302 3.56 10.00 -15.30
CA HIS A 302 3.56 8.54 -15.33
C HIS A 302 2.24 7.97 -15.89
N GLN A 303 1.51 8.75 -16.67
CA GLN A 303 0.19 8.39 -17.17
C GLN A 303 0.18 7.09 -18.00
N ASP A 304 1.24 6.85 -18.76
CA ASP A 304 1.40 5.71 -19.67
C ASP A 304 2.27 4.60 -19.09
N MET A 305 2.32 4.49 -17.76
CA MET A 305 3.18 3.52 -17.08
C MET A 305 2.37 2.48 -16.30
N LYS A 306 3.01 1.33 -16.09
CA LYS A 306 2.51 0.23 -15.28
C LYS A 306 3.51 -0.02 -14.15
N PHE A 307 3.08 0.31 -12.91
CA PHE A 307 3.90 0.15 -11.73
C PHE A 307 3.65 -1.21 -11.06
N TRP A 308 4.57 -1.64 -10.22
CA TRP A 308 4.52 -2.92 -9.47
C TRP A 308 3.32 -2.99 -8.52
N TRP A 309 3.07 -1.89 -7.78
CA TRP A 309 2.11 -1.90 -6.68
C TRP A 309 0.65 -2.05 -7.13
N PRO A 310 0.16 -1.44 -8.23
CA PRO A 310 -1.20 -1.70 -8.69
C PRO A 310 -1.43 -3.17 -9.08
N GLN A 311 -0.40 -3.84 -9.59
CA GLN A 311 -0.49 -5.27 -9.90
C GLN A 311 -0.59 -6.11 -8.62
N CYS A 312 0.17 -5.76 -7.58
CA CYS A 312 0.07 -6.40 -6.27
C CYS A 312 -1.34 -6.27 -5.69
N GLU A 313 -1.90 -5.07 -5.71
CA GLU A 313 -3.22 -4.81 -5.15
C GLU A 313 -4.34 -5.49 -5.96
N ALA A 314 -4.21 -5.51 -7.28
CA ALA A 314 -5.14 -6.23 -8.16
C ALA A 314 -5.11 -7.75 -7.92
N ALA A 315 -3.92 -8.34 -7.68
CA ALA A 315 -3.81 -9.76 -7.35
C ALA A 315 -4.53 -10.09 -6.02
N ILE A 316 -4.31 -9.29 -4.97
CA ILE A 316 -5.00 -9.46 -3.69
C ILE A 316 -6.52 -9.30 -3.87
N ALA A 317 -6.96 -8.21 -4.51
CA ALA A 317 -8.38 -7.88 -4.63
C ALA A 317 -9.17 -8.94 -5.41
N THR A 318 -8.63 -9.39 -6.54
CA THR A 318 -9.30 -10.39 -7.39
C THR A 318 -9.37 -11.75 -6.73
N LEU A 319 -8.29 -12.19 -6.07
CA LEU A 319 -8.27 -13.46 -5.34
C LEU A 319 -9.18 -13.43 -4.11
N LEU A 320 -9.23 -12.32 -3.38
CA LEU A 320 -10.16 -12.12 -2.27
C LEU A 320 -11.61 -12.13 -2.75
N ALA A 321 -11.92 -11.42 -3.84
CA ALA A 321 -13.25 -11.43 -4.44
C ALA A 321 -13.69 -12.86 -4.86
N TYR A 322 -12.79 -13.65 -5.44
CA TYR A 322 -13.05 -15.05 -5.73
C TYR A 322 -13.30 -15.88 -4.46
N SER A 323 -12.50 -15.67 -3.42
CA SER A 323 -12.67 -16.43 -2.16
C SER A 323 -14.03 -16.18 -1.51
N ILE A 324 -14.56 -14.96 -1.64
CA ILE A 324 -15.87 -14.56 -1.10
C ILE A 324 -17.01 -15.08 -1.96
N THR A 325 -16.95 -14.86 -3.29
CA THR A 325 -18.10 -15.04 -4.19
C THR A 325 -18.13 -16.39 -4.86
N LYS A 326 -16.98 -17.06 -5.02
CA LYS A 326 -16.76 -18.23 -5.88
C LYS A 326 -17.11 -17.98 -7.36
N ASP A 327 -17.26 -16.70 -7.77
CA ASP A 327 -17.49 -16.34 -9.16
C ASP A 327 -16.19 -16.46 -9.97
N GLN A 328 -16.22 -17.30 -11.00
CA GLN A 328 -15.07 -17.63 -11.85
C GLN A 328 -14.42 -16.40 -12.49
N LYS A 329 -15.20 -15.36 -12.78
CA LYS A 329 -14.67 -14.10 -13.36
C LYS A 329 -13.51 -13.50 -12.55
N TYR A 330 -13.54 -13.60 -11.21
CA TYR A 330 -12.48 -13.08 -10.37
C TYR A 330 -11.24 -13.97 -10.36
N LEU A 331 -11.42 -15.28 -10.46
CA LEU A 331 -10.29 -16.20 -10.63
C LEU A 331 -9.62 -16.02 -11.99
N ASP A 332 -10.40 -15.76 -13.03
CA ASP A 332 -9.88 -15.44 -14.37
C ASP A 332 -9.10 -14.11 -14.37
N LYS A 333 -9.64 -13.07 -13.71
CA LYS A 333 -8.93 -11.79 -13.50
C LYS A 333 -7.63 -11.99 -12.70
N PHE A 334 -7.65 -12.79 -11.63
CA PHE A 334 -6.46 -13.14 -10.88
C PHE A 334 -5.42 -13.84 -11.76
N ALA A 335 -5.82 -14.82 -12.59
CA ALA A 335 -4.92 -15.52 -13.49
C ALA A 335 -4.24 -14.57 -14.50
N LEU A 336 -4.97 -13.56 -15.00
CA LEU A 336 -4.41 -12.53 -15.88
C LEU A 336 -3.34 -11.69 -15.17
N VAL A 337 -3.62 -11.23 -13.95
CA VAL A 337 -2.67 -10.43 -13.16
C VAL A 337 -1.45 -11.27 -12.78
N ASP A 338 -1.65 -12.49 -12.29
CA ASP A 338 -0.58 -13.41 -11.89
C ASP A 338 0.37 -13.70 -13.07
N LYS A 339 -0.20 -13.94 -14.24
CA LYS A 339 0.59 -14.13 -15.46
C LYS A 339 1.38 -12.86 -15.82
N TYR A 340 0.73 -11.68 -15.79
CA TYR A 340 1.38 -10.42 -16.10
C TYR A 340 2.53 -10.09 -15.14
N ILE A 341 2.33 -10.33 -13.84
CA ILE A 341 3.36 -10.20 -12.81
C ILE A 341 4.55 -11.12 -13.11
N THR A 342 4.28 -12.40 -13.35
CA THR A 342 5.31 -13.43 -13.56
C THR A 342 6.13 -13.16 -14.81
N ASP A 343 5.46 -12.76 -15.89
CA ASP A 343 6.13 -12.55 -17.19
C ASP A 343 6.94 -11.24 -17.24
N ARG A 344 6.62 -10.24 -16.40
CA ARG A 344 7.18 -8.88 -16.54
C ARG A 344 7.97 -8.40 -15.34
N PHE A 345 7.43 -8.58 -14.13
CA PHE A 345 7.98 -7.92 -12.94
C PHE A 345 9.02 -8.76 -12.21
N VAL A 346 8.85 -10.09 -12.16
CA VAL A 346 9.77 -10.98 -11.44
C VAL A 346 11.14 -10.99 -12.11
N ASP A 347 12.20 -10.70 -11.36
CA ASP A 347 13.57 -10.83 -11.82
C ASP A 347 14.19 -12.13 -11.28
N GLU A 348 14.36 -13.11 -12.17
CA GLU A 348 14.95 -14.42 -11.83
C GLU A 348 16.47 -14.35 -11.61
N LYS A 349 17.13 -13.31 -12.13
CA LYS A 349 18.58 -13.20 -12.08
C LYS A 349 19.09 -12.65 -10.75
N TYR A 350 18.53 -11.52 -10.31
CA TYR A 350 19.00 -10.83 -9.12
C TYR A 350 18.00 -10.92 -7.95
N GLY A 351 16.82 -11.47 -8.20
CA GLY A 351 15.74 -11.49 -7.23
C GLY A 351 14.96 -10.18 -7.14
N GLU A 352 13.95 -10.15 -6.27
CA GLU A 352 13.00 -9.03 -6.16
C GLU A 352 12.28 -8.80 -7.51
N TRP A 353 11.53 -7.70 -7.64
CA TRP A 353 10.84 -7.33 -8.87
C TRP A 353 11.42 -6.06 -9.46
N TYR A 354 11.33 -5.91 -10.78
CA TYR A 354 11.36 -4.58 -11.40
C TYR A 354 10.14 -3.76 -10.95
N GLY A 355 10.26 -2.43 -10.96
CA GLY A 355 9.20 -1.59 -10.43
C GLY A 355 8.34 -0.90 -11.48
N TYR A 356 8.91 -0.61 -12.64
CA TYR A 356 8.37 0.39 -13.55
C TYR A 356 8.49 -0.07 -15.00
N PHE A 357 7.35 -0.15 -15.66
CA PHE A 357 7.26 -0.47 -17.09
C PHE A 357 6.51 0.63 -17.81
N HIS A 358 6.88 0.89 -19.05
CA HIS A 358 6.07 1.67 -19.97
C HIS A 358 4.79 0.90 -20.34
N ARG A 359 3.81 1.59 -20.89
CA ARG A 359 2.51 1.00 -21.25
C ARG A 359 2.65 -0.20 -22.20
N ASP A 360 3.61 -0.14 -23.13
CA ASP A 360 3.91 -1.22 -24.09
C ASP A 360 4.60 -2.45 -23.47
N GLY A 361 4.92 -2.40 -22.18
CA GLY A 361 5.58 -3.47 -21.44
C GLY A 361 7.10 -3.46 -21.54
N THR A 362 7.72 -2.40 -22.08
CA THR A 362 9.18 -2.22 -22.03
C THR A 362 9.59 -1.73 -20.64
N LEU A 363 10.73 -2.19 -20.15
CA LEU A 363 11.26 -1.83 -18.83
C LEU A 363 11.71 -0.38 -18.81
N ALA A 364 11.15 0.43 -17.92
CA ALA A 364 11.49 1.84 -17.79
C ALA A 364 12.77 2.07 -16.96
N THR A 365 13.00 1.27 -15.91
CA THR A 365 14.20 1.34 -15.08
C THR A 365 14.47 0.00 -14.42
N LYS A 366 15.75 -0.28 -14.18
CA LYS A 366 16.21 -1.52 -13.54
C LYS A 366 16.36 -1.40 -12.03
N VAL A 367 16.19 -0.21 -11.44
CA VAL A 367 16.34 -0.02 -10.00
C VAL A 367 15.33 -0.88 -9.22
N LYS A 368 15.81 -1.52 -8.16
CA LYS A 368 15.00 -2.37 -7.28
C LYS A 368 14.37 -1.58 -6.13
N GLY A 369 15.00 -0.52 -5.71
CA GLY A 369 14.55 0.35 -4.64
C GLY A 369 14.69 1.83 -4.98
N ASN A 370 13.71 2.64 -4.56
CA ASN A 370 13.74 4.10 -4.61
C ASN A 370 12.85 4.69 -3.52
N LEU A 371 12.57 6.02 -3.54
CA LEU A 371 11.74 6.69 -2.52
C LEU A 371 10.32 6.10 -2.36
N TYR A 372 9.83 5.33 -3.33
CA TYR A 372 8.46 4.80 -3.35
C TYR A 372 8.39 3.28 -3.43
N LYS A 373 9.36 2.63 -4.09
CA LYS A 373 9.43 1.17 -4.22
C LYS A 373 10.38 0.56 -3.21
N GLY A 374 9.86 -0.26 -2.32
CA GLY A 374 10.59 -1.00 -1.28
C GLY A 374 9.82 -2.22 -0.80
N PRO A 375 10.25 -2.87 0.30
CA PRO A 375 9.70 -4.14 0.77
C PRO A 375 8.35 -3.99 1.45
N PHE A 376 7.29 -3.71 0.68
CA PHE A 376 5.95 -3.59 1.24
C PHE A 376 4.87 -4.25 0.35
N HIS A 377 4.52 -3.67 -0.79
CA HIS A 377 3.42 -4.18 -1.63
C HIS A 377 3.68 -5.62 -2.11
N ILE A 378 4.91 -5.93 -2.53
CA ILE A 378 5.26 -7.27 -3.03
C ILE A 378 5.20 -8.32 -1.92
N PRO A 379 5.88 -8.16 -0.76
CA PRO A 379 5.71 -9.08 0.36
C PRO A 379 4.27 -9.18 0.85
N ARG A 380 3.54 -8.06 0.93
CA ARG A 380 2.13 -8.01 1.33
C ARG A 380 1.27 -8.85 0.39
N MET A 381 1.45 -8.67 -0.92
CA MET A 381 0.72 -9.43 -1.93
C MET A 381 0.96 -10.94 -1.77
N TYR A 382 2.22 -11.36 -1.67
CA TYR A 382 2.53 -12.78 -1.51
C TYR A 382 1.92 -13.34 -0.21
N MET A 383 2.11 -12.66 0.92
CA MET A 383 1.59 -13.12 2.21
C MET A 383 0.05 -13.18 2.20
N LYS A 384 -0.62 -12.15 1.69
CA LYS A 384 -2.09 -12.12 1.62
C LYS A 384 -2.66 -13.14 0.64
N CYS A 385 -2.06 -13.29 -0.53
CA CYS A 385 -2.52 -14.30 -1.49
C CYS A 385 -2.33 -15.73 -0.96
N ILE A 386 -1.22 -16.03 -0.27
CA ILE A 386 -1.01 -17.33 0.38
C ILE A 386 -2.10 -17.57 1.43
N GLU A 387 -2.37 -16.60 2.32
CA GLU A 387 -3.44 -16.71 3.31
C GLU A 387 -4.80 -17.00 2.67
N ILE A 388 -5.16 -16.27 1.61
CA ILE A 388 -6.43 -16.48 0.90
C ILE A 388 -6.47 -17.86 0.26
N ILE A 389 -5.40 -18.29 -0.41
CA ILE A 389 -5.33 -19.61 -1.06
C ILE A 389 -5.48 -20.71 0.00
N ASP A 390 -4.84 -20.59 1.16
CA ASP A 390 -4.94 -21.57 2.25
C ASP A 390 -6.37 -21.76 2.78
N THR A 391 -7.27 -20.80 2.52
CA THR A 391 -8.71 -20.95 2.83
C THR A 391 -9.51 -21.60 1.68
N LEU A 392 -8.92 -21.77 0.51
CA LEU A 392 -9.57 -22.24 -0.71
C LEU A 392 -9.24 -23.70 -1.07
N ILE A 393 -8.12 -24.23 -0.53
CA ILE A 393 -7.58 -25.59 -0.84
C ILE A 393 -7.71 -26.58 0.32
#